data_7b274c7f45d465207476f5e6660e403a
#
_entry.id   7b274c7f45d465207476f5e6660e403a
#
_cell.length_a   1.000
_cell.length_b   1.000
_cell.length_c   1.000
_cell.angle_alpha   90.00
_cell.angle_beta   90.00
_cell.angle_gamma   90.00
#
_symmetry.space_group_name_H-M   'P 1'
#
loop_
_entity.id
_entity.type
_entity.pdbx_description
1 polymer ?
#
loop_
_entity_poly.entity_id
_entity_poly.type
_entity_poly.pdbx_seq_one_letter_code
_entity_poly.pdbx_strand_id
1 'polypeptide(L)'
;IWWEAYGDNANPPVLMIMGLNSNLKRWPPELIEGLVNQNLYVITYDNRDTGKSTWITEESKIIKMLKYMPTFVQNSIVDWFFDQMLDEEGRFKMGGVPSEYNLEDMALDGIALLDHLEIDKAHVVGASMGGMIAQVIALNHPERLITLTGIMTTPGFDTAGLSGPYPKYLDAMRDSFLLNLQSKPKESSEVGNLALIGKDFLKDEYENLVKILKSMEIHGNNPDSGHMAAVGSSPNRFKRLNEIKIPTLIIHGTEDPLIPVDHGLAISKQIQNSEKLIINGMGHNFPSSVIPAIIENLVDHFDG
;
A
#
# COMPACT_ATOMS: atom_id res chain seq x y z
N ILE A 1 -11.37 -6.07 -12.61
CA ILE A 1 -11.19 -5.12 -11.52
C ILE A 1 -12.55 -4.62 -11.06
N TRP A 2 -12.79 -4.69 -9.75
CA TRP A 2 -13.94 -4.08 -9.09
C TRP A 2 -13.58 -2.65 -8.67
N TRP A 3 -14.49 -1.71 -8.86
CA TRP A 3 -14.29 -0.31 -8.52
C TRP A 3 -15.54 0.36 -7.97
N GLU A 4 -15.36 1.46 -7.25
CA GLU A 4 -16.42 2.36 -6.77
C GLU A 4 -15.98 3.79 -7.06
N ALA A 5 -16.94 4.66 -7.36
CA ALA A 5 -16.69 6.07 -7.58
C ALA A 5 -17.65 6.95 -6.79
N TYR A 6 -17.18 8.14 -6.43
CA TYR A 6 -17.84 9.08 -5.55
C TYR A 6 -17.72 10.49 -6.12
N GLY A 7 -18.77 11.29 -5.98
CA GLY A 7 -18.85 12.64 -6.54
C GLY A 7 -19.41 12.67 -7.96
N ASP A 8 -19.39 13.86 -8.59
CA ASP A 8 -19.87 14.07 -9.95
C ASP A 8 -18.74 13.75 -10.94
N ASN A 9 -19.04 12.93 -11.95
CA ASN A 9 -18.07 12.54 -12.99
C ASN A 9 -17.67 13.70 -13.94
N ALA A 10 -18.32 14.85 -13.85
CA ALA A 10 -17.89 16.07 -14.53
C ALA A 10 -16.72 16.79 -13.82
N ASN A 11 -16.43 16.41 -12.57
CA ASN A 11 -15.34 16.97 -11.78
C ASN A 11 -13.99 16.33 -12.12
N PRO A 12 -12.85 16.98 -11.76
CA PRO A 12 -11.51 16.41 -11.97
C PRO A 12 -11.37 15.03 -11.33
N PRO A 13 -10.90 14.02 -12.07
CA PRO A 13 -10.83 12.65 -11.59
C PRO A 13 -9.59 12.37 -10.71
N VAL A 14 -9.79 11.65 -9.61
CA VAL A 14 -8.75 11.17 -8.71
C VAL A 14 -8.81 9.65 -8.66
N LEU A 15 -7.78 8.96 -9.17
CA LEU A 15 -7.63 7.51 -9.06
C LEU A 15 -6.85 7.16 -7.81
N MET A 16 -7.47 6.43 -6.88
CA MET A 16 -6.88 6.05 -5.60
C MET A 16 -6.53 4.56 -5.57
N ILE A 17 -5.24 4.25 -5.43
CA ILE A 17 -4.67 2.90 -5.47
C ILE A 17 -4.25 2.46 -4.08
N MET A 18 -4.90 1.44 -3.53
CA MET A 18 -4.62 0.94 -2.17
C MET A 18 -3.42 -0.01 -2.15
N GLY A 19 -2.88 -0.22 -0.94
CA GLY A 19 -1.71 -1.03 -0.68
C GLY A 19 -1.95 -2.54 -0.61
N LEU A 20 -0.91 -3.24 -0.23
CA LEU A 20 -0.78 -4.69 -0.17
C LEU A 20 -1.88 -5.33 0.68
N ASN A 21 -2.49 -6.39 0.14
CA ASN A 21 -3.54 -7.19 0.80
C ASN A 21 -4.74 -6.39 1.32
N SER A 22 -4.94 -5.18 0.78
CA SER A 22 -6.02 -4.28 1.18
C SER A 22 -6.94 -4.00 0.01
N ASN A 23 -8.25 -4.11 0.25
CA ASN A 23 -9.27 -3.72 -0.70
C ASN A 23 -9.62 -2.22 -0.57
N LEU A 24 -10.48 -1.72 -1.45
CA LEU A 24 -10.85 -0.30 -1.51
C LEU A 24 -11.49 0.24 -0.21
N LYS A 25 -12.01 -0.63 0.67
CA LYS A 25 -12.58 -0.22 1.98
C LYS A 25 -11.51 0.12 3.03
N ARG A 26 -10.23 -0.04 2.70
CA ARG A 26 -9.12 0.45 3.54
C ARG A 26 -8.98 1.97 3.52
N TRP A 27 -9.43 2.64 2.46
CA TRP A 27 -9.44 4.10 2.42
C TRP A 27 -10.39 4.65 3.49
N PRO A 28 -9.95 5.61 4.33
CA PRO A 28 -10.83 6.25 5.30
C PRO A 28 -12.01 6.92 4.59
N PRO A 29 -13.26 6.65 5.01
CA PRO A 29 -14.44 7.32 4.43
C PRO A 29 -14.33 8.84 4.47
N GLU A 30 -13.78 9.39 5.54
CA GLU A 30 -13.60 10.83 5.75
C GLU A 30 -12.65 11.45 4.71
N LEU A 31 -11.64 10.70 4.25
CA LEU A 31 -10.75 11.14 3.17
C LEU A 31 -11.50 11.20 1.84
N ILE A 32 -12.26 10.16 1.51
CA ILE A 32 -13.05 10.12 0.28
C ILE A 32 -14.10 11.24 0.27
N GLU A 33 -14.89 11.35 1.36
CA GLU A 33 -15.90 12.39 1.51
C GLU A 33 -15.29 13.80 1.47
N GLY A 34 -14.13 13.99 2.10
CA GLY A 34 -13.42 15.26 2.08
C GLY A 34 -13.01 15.68 0.67
N LEU A 35 -12.48 14.77 -0.14
CA LEU A 35 -12.11 15.05 -1.54
C LEU A 35 -13.36 15.32 -2.41
N VAL A 36 -14.44 14.55 -2.23
CA VAL A 36 -15.71 14.80 -2.93
C VAL A 36 -16.28 16.19 -2.62
N ASN A 37 -16.20 16.62 -1.35
CA ASN A 37 -16.63 17.94 -0.93
C ASN A 37 -15.77 19.10 -1.52
N GLN A 38 -14.61 18.79 -2.07
CA GLN A 38 -13.75 19.70 -2.84
C GLN A 38 -14.00 19.61 -4.36
N ASN A 39 -15.17 19.10 -4.76
CA ASN A 39 -15.58 18.93 -6.15
C ASN A 39 -14.62 18.04 -6.96
N LEU A 40 -14.16 16.93 -6.38
CA LEU A 40 -13.37 15.93 -7.07
C LEU A 40 -14.21 14.67 -7.36
N TYR A 41 -13.92 13.99 -8.46
CA TYR A 41 -14.48 12.69 -8.81
C TYR A 41 -13.52 11.60 -8.34
N VAL A 42 -13.80 10.99 -7.20
CA VAL A 42 -12.90 10.03 -6.55
C VAL A 42 -13.22 8.61 -6.99
N ILE A 43 -12.23 7.90 -7.54
CA ILE A 43 -12.33 6.53 -8.04
C ILE A 43 -11.41 5.66 -7.19
N THR A 44 -11.99 4.65 -6.55
CA THR A 44 -11.26 3.63 -5.77
C THR A 44 -11.49 2.26 -6.39
N TYR A 45 -10.50 1.37 -6.32
CA TYR A 45 -10.66 0.02 -6.84
C TYR A 45 -9.93 -1.03 -6.00
N ASP A 46 -10.40 -2.26 -6.11
CA ASP A 46 -9.70 -3.42 -5.58
C ASP A 46 -8.63 -3.84 -6.58
N ASN A 47 -7.38 -3.85 -6.15
CA ASN A 47 -6.33 -4.47 -6.94
C ASN A 47 -6.69 -5.93 -7.26
N ARG A 48 -6.13 -6.51 -8.34
CA ARG A 48 -6.22 -7.96 -8.57
C ARG A 48 -5.84 -8.72 -7.29
N ASP A 49 -6.39 -9.88 -7.05
CA ASP A 49 -6.21 -10.69 -5.83
C ASP A 49 -6.76 -10.08 -4.53
N THR A 50 -7.53 -9.00 -4.57
CA THR A 50 -8.22 -8.48 -3.36
C THR A 50 -9.69 -8.17 -3.62
N GLY A 51 -10.44 -8.06 -2.52
CA GLY A 51 -11.83 -7.61 -2.53
C GLY A 51 -12.69 -8.42 -3.50
N LYS A 52 -13.41 -7.72 -4.34
CA LYS A 52 -14.30 -8.28 -5.38
C LYS A 52 -13.64 -8.37 -6.76
N SER A 53 -12.38 -7.94 -6.89
CA SER A 53 -11.61 -8.16 -8.11
C SER A 53 -11.27 -9.64 -8.30
N THR A 54 -10.83 -10.02 -9.49
CA THR A 54 -10.45 -11.40 -9.81
C THR A 54 -9.29 -11.86 -8.93
N TRP A 55 -9.46 -13.00 -8.28
CA TRP A 55 -8.40 -13.69 -7.55
C TRP A 55 -7.68 -14.65 -8.50
N ILE A 56 -6.39 -14.41 -8.69
CA ILE A 56 -5.52 -15.13 -9.63
C ILE A 56 -4.67 -16.16 -8.89
N THR A 57 -4.12 -15.73 -7.73
CA THR A 57 -3.21 -16.55 -6.92
C THR A 57 -3.98 -17.55 -6.07
N GLU A 58 -3.54 -18.79 -6.08
CA GLU A 58 -4.05 -19.85 -5.19
C GLU A 58 -3.15 -19.98 -3.96
N GLU A 59 -3.75 -20.41 -2.85
CA GLU A 59 -3.00 -20.71 -1.63
C GLU A 59 -1.87 -21.72 -1.89
N SER A 60 -0.67 -21.37 -1.49
CA SER A 60 0.52 -22.20 -1.63
C SER A 60 0.32 -23.59 -1.00
N LYS A 61 0.69 -24.64 -1.72
CA LYS A 61 0.66 -26.04 -1.20
C LYS A 61 1.50 -26.18 0.08
N ILE A 62 2.58 -25.42 0.18
CA ILE A 62 3.44 -25.39 1.38
C ILE A 62 2.68 -24.81 2.56
N ILE A 63 2.00 -23.69 2.38
CA ILE A 63 1.17 -23.05 3.43
C ILE A 63 0.05 -24.00 3.85
N LYS A 64 -0.65 -24.62 2.89
CA LYS A 64 -1.66 -25.65 3.19
C LYS A 64 -1.10 -26.77 4.06
N MET A 65 0.07 -27.30 3.73
CA MET A 65 0.72 -28.35 4.50
C MET A 65 1.12 -27.87 5.90
N LEU A 66 1.67 -26.65 6.02
CA LEU A 66 2.10 -26.08 7.29
C LEU A 66 0.95 -25.93 8.29
N LYS A 67 -0.27 -25.63 7.84
CA LYS A 67 -1.46 -25.51 8.70
C LYS A 67 -1.77 -26.81 9.49
N TYR A 68 -1.35 -27.96 8.99
CA TYR A 68 -1.55 -29.27 9.65
C TYR A 68 -0.36 -29.73 10.48
N MET A 69 0.75 -28.97 10.51
CA MET A 69 1.93 -29.31 11.29
C MET A 69 1.76 -28.91 12.76
N PRO A 70 2.45 -29.61 13.69
CA PRO A 70 2.50 -29.20 15.09
C PRO A 70 3.07 -27.79 15.25
N THR A 71 2.57 -27.02 16.22
CA THR A 71 2.93 -25.59 16.41
C THR A 71 4.44 -25.36 16.53
N PHE A 72 5.18 -26.28 17.18
CA PHE A 72 6.64 -26.12 17.29
C PHE A 72 7.35 -26.24 15.93
N VAL A 73 6.80 -27.03 15.00
CA VAL A 73 7.32 -27.14 13.62
C VAL A 73 6.98 -25.87 12.84
N GLN A 74 5.72 -25.37 12.97
CA GLN A 74 5.31 -24.11 12.37
C GLN A 74 6.25 -22.98 12.81
N ASN A 75 6.49 -22.84 14.11
CA ASN A 75 7.38 -21.80 14.66
C ASN A 75 8.79 -21.89 14.05
N SER A 76 9.41 -23.08 14.04
CA SER A 76 10.77 -23.26 13.54
C SER A 76 10.90 -22.92 12.04
N ILE A 77 9.90 -23.30 11.24
CA ILE A 77 9.89 -23.00 9.80
C ILE A 77 9.65 -21.51 9.55
N VAL A 78 8.73 -20.90 10.30
CA VAL A 78 8.44 -19.48 10.19
C VAL A 78 9.63 -18.64 10.62
N ASP A 79 10.30 -18.98 11.73
CA ASP A 79 11.53 -18.32 12.19
C ASP A 79 12.61 -18.37 11.10
N TRP A 80 12.89 -19.56 10.58
CA TRP A 80 13.84 -19.72 9.49
C TRP A 80 13.46 -18.90 8.24
N PHE A 81 12.19 -18.87 7.87
CA PHE A 81 11.70 -18.13 6.71
C PHE A 81 11.90 -16.62 6.90
N PHE A 82 11.55 -16.08 8.07
CA PHE A 82 11.72 -14.66 8.39
C PHE A 82 13.20 -14.26 8.39
N ASP A 83 14.09 -15.12 8.92
CA ASP A 83 15.54 -14.89 8.86
C ASP A 83 16.06 -14.84 7.42
N GLN A 84 15.45 -15.61 6.50
CA GLN A 84 15.85 -15.60 5.09
C GLN A 84 15.29 -14.41 4.29
N MET A 85 14.23 -13.78 4.78
CA MET A 85 13.58 -12.63 4.10
C MET A 85 14.41 -11.34 4.15
N LEU A 86 15.34 -11.24 5.09
CA LEU A 86 16.12 -10.02 5.33
C LEU A 86 17.57 -10.18 4.84
N ASP A 87 18.14 -9.08 4.35
CA ASP A 87 19.56 -8.97 4.08
C ASP A 87 20.36 -8.62 5.36
N GLU A 88 21.67 -8.46 5.22
CA GLU A 88 22.57 -8.14 6.35
C GLU A 88 22.26 -6.76 6.97
N GLU A 89 21.62 -5.85 6.23
CA GLU A 89 21.19 -4.54 6.70
C GLU A 89 19.74 -4.53 7.22
N GLY A 90 19.08 -5.69 7.31
CA GLY A 90 17.72 -5.83 7.81
C GLY A 90 16.62 -5.38 6.83
N ARG A 91 16.93 -5.26 5.53
CA ARG A 91 15.97 -4.92 4.48
C ARG A 91 15.38 -6.17 3.87
N PHE A 92 14.16 -6.08 3.35
CA PHE A 92 13.58 -7.20 2.61
C PHE A 92 14.40 -7.53 1.35
N LYS A 93 14.84 -8.79 1.23
CA LYS A 93 15.41 -9.31 0.00
C LYS A 93 14.34 -9.35 -1.08
N MET A 94 14.61 -8.73 -2.22
CA MET A 94 13.73 -8.75 -3.38
C MET A 94 14.20 -9.80 -4.38
N GLY A 95 13.26 -10.33 -5.16
CA GLY A 95 13.51 -11.33 -6.19
C GLY A 95 13.40 -12.78 -5.70
N GLY A 96 13.46 -13.69 -6.67
CA GLY A 96 13.47 -15.14 -6.40
C GLY A 96 12.15 -15.80 -6.06
N VAL A 97 11.08 -15.06 -5.84
CA VAL A 97 9.73 -15.60 -5.63
C VAL A 97 8.99 -15.59 -6.98
N PRO A 98 8.55 -16.74 -7.50
CA PRO A 98 7.69 -16.78 -8.68
C PRO A 98 6.40 -16.00 -8.43
N SER A 99 5.99 -15.19 -9.40
CA SER A 99 4.76 -14.42 -9.33
C SER A 99 3.96 -14.58 -10.63
N GLU A 100 2.65 -14.68 -10.51
CA GLU A 100 1.71 -14.74 -11.63
C GLU A 100 1.58 -13.38 -12.33
N TYR A 101 1.94 -12.29 -11.64
CA TYR A 101 1.90 -10.91 -12.12
C TYR A 101 2.89 -10.04 -11.32
N ASN A 102 3.14 -8.84 -11.81
CA ASN A 102 4.03 -7.86 -11.18
C ASN A 102 3.36 -6.48 -11.04
N LEU A 103 4.08 -5.48 -10.54
CA LEU A 103 3.54 -4.13 -10.40
C LEU A 103 3.25 -3.44 -11.75
N GLU A 104 3.88 -3.87 -12.84
CA GLU A 104 3.61 -3.35 -14.19
C GLU A 104 2.24 -3.83 -14.68
N ASP A 105 1.91 -5.11 -14.44
CA ASP A 105 0.57 -5.66 -14.72
C ASP A 105 -0.52 -4.95 -13.89
N MET A 106 -0.22 -4.64 -12.62
CA MET A 106 -1.15 -3.92 -11.75
C MET A 106 -1.30 -2.44 -12.15
N ALA A 107 -0.26 -1.83 -12.68
CA ALA A 107 -0.33 -0.48 -13.26
C ALA A 107 -1.25 -0.45 -14.49
N LEU A 108 -1.17 -1.47 -15.35
CA LEU A 108 -2.05 -1.61 -16.50
C LEU A 108 -3.52 -1.81 -16.10
N ASP A 109 -3.80 -2.44 -14.94
CA ASP A 109 -5.18 -2.50 -14.41
C ASP A 109 -5.75 -1.10 -14.13
N GLY A 110 -4.95 -0.22 -13.51
CA GLY A 110 -5.35 1.17 -13.25
C GLY A 110 -5.57 1.96 -14.55
N ILE A 111 -4.69 1.78 -15.54
CA ILE A 111 -4.85 2.40 -16.88
C ILE A 111 -6.11 1.88 -17.58
N ALA A 112 -6.33 0.55 -17.60
CA ALA A 112 -7.51 -0.04 -18.20
C ALA A 112 -8.82 0.40 -17.52
N LEU A 113 -8.79 0.67 -16.21
CA LEU A 113 -9.94 1.25 -15.50
C LEU A 113 -10.21 2.69 -15.97
N LEU A 114 -9.19 3.52 -16.15
CA LEU A 114 -9.35 4.87 -16.70
C LEU A 114 -9.91 4.80 -18.13
N ASP A 115 -9.42 3.87 -18.96
CA ASP A 115 -9.94 3.67 -20.33
C ASP A 115 -11.43 3.24 -20.32
N HIS A 116 -11.80 2.32 -19.42
CA HIS A 116 -13.18 1.88 -19.25
C HIS A 116 -14.13 3.02 -18.84
N LEU A 117 -13.63 3.98 -18.06
CA LEU A 117 -14.36 5.16 -17.60
C LEU A 117 -14.27 6.34 -18.57
N GLU A 118 -13.61 6.18 -19.73
CA GLU A 118 -13.37 7.23 -20.74
C GLU A 118 -12.63 8.45 -20.15
N ILE A 119 -11.74 8.21 -19.16
CA ILE A 119 -10.92 9.25 -18.51
C ILE A 119 -9.54 9.28 -19.17
N ASP A 120 -9.21 10.38 -19.82
CA ASP A 120 -7.90 10.57 -20.47
C ASP A 120 -6.77 10.69 -19.45
N LYS A 121 -6.93 11.51 -18.43
CA LYS A 121 -5.94 11.77 -17.37
C LYS A 121 -6.61 11.89 -16.00
N ALA A 122 -5.88 11.47 -14.95
CA ALA A 122 -6.34 11.61 -13.57
C ALA A 122 -5.21 12.09 -12.64
N HIS A 123 -5.58 12.67 -11.50
CA HIS A 123 -4.70 12.72 -10.34
C HIS A 123 -4.57 11.30 -9.80
N VAL A 124 -3.33 10.79 -9.65
CA VAL A 124 -3.12 9.41 -9.18
C VAL A 124 -2.55 9.43 -7.77
N VAL A 125 -3.30 8.86 -6.83
CA VAL A 125 -2.93 8.78 -5.40
C VAL A 125 -2.72 7.32 -5.03
N GLY A 126 -1.51 6.95 -4.64
CA GLY A 126 -1.20 5.58 -4.24
C GLY A 126 -0.68 5.48 -2.81
N ALA A 127 -1.22 4.55 -2.03
CA ALA A 127 -0.76 4.26 -0.67
C ALA A 127 0.04 2.96 -0.62
N SER A 128 1.22 2.97 0.01
CA SER A 128 2.07 1.78 0.21
C SER A 128 2.41 1.10 -1.15
N MET A 129 2.05 -0.16 -1.37
CA MET A 129 2.16 -0.83 -2.67
C MET A 129 1.42 -0.04 -3.77
N GLY A 130 0.28 0.58 -3.46
CA GLY A 130 -0.43 1.45 -4.41
C GLY A 130 0.42 2.64 -4.87
N GLY A 131 1.26 3.18 -3.99
CA GLY A 131 2.26 4.20 -4.36
C GLY A 131 3.38 3.65 -5.24
N MET A 132 3.75 2.38 -5.08
CA MET A 132 4.69 1.71 -5.99
C MET A 132 4.07 1.53 -7.39
N ILE A 133 2.78 1.14 -7.46
CA ILE A 133 2.01 1.04 -8.71
C ILE A 133 1.91 2.43 -9.37
N ALA A 134 1.58 3.47 -8.60
CA ALA A 134 1.49 4.84 -9.10
C ALA A 134 2.83 5.34 -9.68
N GLN A 135 3.98 4.98 -9.07
CA GLN A 135 5.30 5.25 -9.64
C GLN A 135 5.50 4.54 -10.98
N VAL A 136 5.04 3.28 -11.11
CA VAL A 136 5.12 2.54 -12.39
C VAL A 136 4.26 3.22 -13.46
N ILE A 137 3.05 3.66 -13.13
CA ILE A 137 2.19 4.42 -14.04
C ILE A 137 2.91 5.71 -14.48
N ALA A 138 3.47 6.47 -13.53
CA ALA A 138 4.15 7.73 -13.83
C ALA A 138 5.42 7.54 -14.70
N LEU A 139 6.09 6.40 -14.60
CA LEU A 139 7.28 6.07 -15.40
C LEU A 139 6.94 5.56 -16.80
N ASN A 140 5.87 4.80 -16.94
CA ASN A 140 5.56 4.08 -18.18
C ASN A 140 4.40 4.70 -18.96
N HIS A 141 3.51 5.47 -18.29
CA HIS A 141 2.31 6.11 -18.84
C HIS A 141 2.14 7.55 -18.34
N PRO A 142 3.19 8.41 -18.39
CA PRO A 142 3.13 9.77 -17.83
C PRO A 142 2.01 10.62 -18.44
N GLU A 143 1.60 10.35 -19.69
CA GLU A 143 0.50 11.04 -20.37
C GLU A 143 -0.86 10.83 -19.71
N ARG A 144 -1.01 9.81 -18.84
CA ARG A 144 -2.26 9.48 -18.16
C ARG A 144 -2.40 10.16 -16.79
N LEU A 145 -1.37 10.88 -16.32
CA LEU A 145 -1.39 11.56 -15.03
C LEU A 145 -1.51 13.08 -15.19
N ILE A 146 -2.30 13.68 -14.29
CA ILE A 146 -2.28 15.12 -14.02
C ILE A 146 -1.22 15.38 -12.95
N THR A 147 -1.33 14.68 -11.79
CA THR A 147 -0.36 14.70 -10.71
C THR A 147 -0.12 13.29 -10.17
N LEU A 148 0.98 13.10 -9.45
CA LEU A 148 1.32 11.89 -8.72
C LEU A 148 1.34 12.16 -7.21
N THR A 149 0.66 11.36 -6.41
CA THR A 149 0.84 11.36 -4.94
C THR A 149 1.22 9.98 -4.45
N GLY A 150 2.33 9.89 -3.72
CA GLY A 150 2.77 8.69 -3.02
C GLY A 150 2.64 8.83 -1.50
N ILE A 151 1.82 7.99 -0.87
CA ILE A 151 1.61 8.00 0.59
C ILE A 151 2.26 6.76 1.19
N MET A 152 3.13 6.92 2.23
CA MET A 152 3.79 5.82 2.95
C MET A 152 4.36 4.74 2.01
N THR A 153 5.14 5.12 0.99
CA THR A 153 5.59 4.23 -0.08
C THR A 153 7.10 4.20 -0.25
N THR A 154 7.61 3.27 -1.07
CA THR A 154 9.02 3.05 -1.34
C THR A 154 9.32 2.98 -2.84
N PRO A 155 10.53 3.35 -3.28
CA PRO A 155 10.98 3.09 -4.65
C PRO A 155 11.37 1.63 -4.87
N GLY A 156 11.63 0.88 -3.79
CA GLY A 156 12.02 -0.51 -3.73
C GLY A 156 12.64 -0.82 -2.37
N PHE A 157 12.27 -1.94 -1.78
CA PHE A 157 12.74 -2.34 -0.44
C PHE A 157 14.25 -2.64 -0.39
N ASP A 158 14.85 -3.00 -1.51
CA ASP A 158 16.28 -3.27 -1.69
C ASP A 158 17.11 -2.04 -2.08
N THR A 159 16.54 -0.83 -1.92
CA THR A 159 17.26 0.40 -2.24
C THR A 159 18.42 0.61 -1.26
N ALA A 160 19.63 0.64 -1.77
CA ALA A 160 20.83 0.82 -0.96
C ALA A 160 20.80 2.14 -0.18
N GLY A 161 21.15 2.08 1.10
CA GLY A 161 21.20 3.23 2.00
C GLY A 161 19.85 3.63 2.60
N LEU A 162 18.76 2.90 2.32
CA LEU A 162 17.48 3.07 3.01
C LEU A 162 17.31 2.03 4.11
N SER A 163 16.56 2.39 5.13
CA SER A 163 16.32 1.56 6.32
C SER A 163 15.40 0.37 6.01
N GLY A 164 15.63 -0.75 6.67
CA GLY A 164 14.66 -1.85 6.69
C GLY A 164 13.49 -1.57 7.65
N PRO A 165 12.46 -2.46 7.67
CA PRO A 165 11.38 -2.39 8.64
C PRO A 165 11.88 -2.43 10.08
N TYR A 166 11.15 -1.81 11.00
CA TYR A 166 11.52 -1.85 12.41
C TYR A 166 11.40 -3.27 12.98
N PRO A 167 12.34 -3.73 13.85
CA PRO A 167 12.31 -5.07 14.44
C PRO A 167 10.97 -5.40 15.08
N LYS A 168 10.39 -4.48 15.85
CA LYS A 168 9.08 -4.67 16.48
C LYS A 168 7.95 -4.97 15.48
N TYR A 169 8.01 -4.38 14.27
CA TYR A 169 7.05 -4.69 13.23
C TYR A 169 7.28 -6.07 12.64
N LEU A 170 8.54 -6.48 12.44
CA LEU A 170 8.89 -7.82 11.97
C LEU A 170 8.40 -8.89 12.93
N ASP A 171 8.54 -8.68 14.26
CA ASP A 171 7.99 -9.57 15.29
C ASP A 171 6.47 -9.71 15.16
N ALA A 172 5.75 -8.58 15.02
CA ALA A 172 4.30 -8.58 14.86
C ALA A 172 3.86 -9.24 13.52
N MET A 173 4.60 -9.06 12.45
CA MET A 173 4.35 -9.69 11.16
C MET A 173 4.52 -11.21 11.26
N ARG A 174 5.56 -11.67 11.96
CA ARG A 174 5.80 -13.08 12.26
C ARG A 174 4.66 -13.67 13.08
N ASP A 175 4.24 -13.02 14.16
CA ASP A 175 3.15 -13.48 15.01
C ASP A 175 1.83 -13.51 14.26
N SER A 176 1.54 -12.49 13.44
CA SER A 176 0.39 -12.45 12.54
C SER A 176 0.38 -13.64 11.59
N PHE A 177 1.52 -13.98 10.98
CA PHE A 177 1.65 -15.13 10.08
C PHE A 177 1.40 -16.47 10.82
N LEU A 178 1.95 -16.64 12.02
CA LEU A 178 1.72 -17.83 12.87
C LEU A 178 0.24 -17.96 13.25
N LEU A 179 -0.42 -16.87 13.63
CA LEU A 179 -1.86 -16.86 13.93
C LEU A 179 -2.69 -17.29 12.70
N ASN A 180 -2.31 -16.86 11.51
CA ASN A 180 -2.98 -17.29 10.27
C ASN A 180 -2.80 -18.81 10.03
N LEU A 181 -1.60 -19.35 10.20
CA LEU A 181 -1.37 -20.79 10.14
C LEU A 181 -2.20 -21.57 11.16
N GLN A 182 -2.46 -21.00 12.33
CA GLN A 182 -3.30 -21.57 13.38
C GLN A 182 -4.81 -21.37 13.15
N SER A 183 -5.23 -20.92 11.96
CA SER A 183 -6.62 -20.66 11.61
C SER A 183 -7.30 -19.58 12.48
N LYS A 184 -6.53 -18.55 12.84
CA LYS A 184 -6.97 -17.37 13.61
C LYS A 184 -6.84 -16.08 12.78
N PRO A 185 -7.53 -15.97 11.64
CA PRO A 185 -7.32 -14.88 10.70
C PRO A 185 -7.69 -13.50 11.25
N LYS A 186 -8.65 -13.42 12.17
CA LYS A 186 -9.04 -12.13 12.80
C LYS A 186 -7.95 -11.61 13.71
N GLU A 187 -7.44 -12.45 14.60
CA GLU A 187 -6.34 -12.12 15.51
C GLU A 187 -5.07 -11.80 14.73
N SER A 188 -4.78 -12.56 13.67
CA SER A 188 -3.69 -12.33 12.73
C SER A 188 -3.79 -10.91 12.12
N SER A 189 -4.95 -10.57 11.57
CA SER A 189 -5.20 -9.25 10.96
C SER A 189 -5.07 -8.12 11.99
N GLU A 190 -5.60 -8.30 13.19
CA GLU A 190 -5.52 -7.30 14.25
C GLU A 190 -4.07 -7.04 14.68
N VAL A 191 -3.30 -8.09 15.00
CA VAL A 191 -1.88 -7.97 15.40
C VAL A 191 -1.05 -7.26 14.34
N GLY A 192 -1.15 -7.69 13.08
CA GLY A 192 -0.39 -7.10 11.99
C GLY A 192 -0.74 -5.63 11.75
N ASN A 193 -2.03 -5.26 11.84
CA ASN A 193 -2.46 -3.88 11.59
C ASN A 193 -2.20 -2.94 12.77
N LEU A 194 -2.32 -3.41 14.01
CA LEU A 194 -1.98 -2.60 15.19
C LEU A 194 -0.50 -2.21 15.19
N ALA A 195 0.37 -3.10 14.73
CA ALA A 195 1.80 -2.81 14.65
C ALA A 195 2.17 -1.73 13.63
N LEU A 196 1.27 -1.41 12.70
CA LEU A 196 1.43 -0.34 11.70
C LEU A 196 1.10 1.06 12.25
N ILE A 197 0.38 1.14 13.36
CA ILE A 197 -0.05 2.44 13.93
C ILE A 197 1.12 3.07 14.68
N GLY A 198 1.39 4.34 14.40
CA GLY A 198 2.34 5.12 15.19
C GLY A 198 1.91 5.18 16.66
N LYS A 199 2.88 5.05 17.58
CA LYS A 199 2.61 4.90 19.03
C LYS A 199 1.72 6.00 19.61
N ASP A 200 1.85 7.23 19.10
CA ASP A 200 1.14 8.40 19.62
C ASP A 200 -0.35 8.38 19.21
N PHE A 201 -0.71 7.61 18.19
CA PHE A 201 -2.09 7.46 17.69
C PHE A 201 -2.77 6.18 18.13
N LEU A 202 -2.03 5.22 18.69
CA LEU A 202 -2.53 3.85 18.93
C LEU A 202 -3.83 3.82 19.74
N LYS A 203 -3.95 4.66 20.78
CA LYS A 203 -5.13 4.68 21.66
C LYS A 203 -6.37 5.17 20.92
N ASP A 204 -6.23 6.21 20.10
CA ASP A 204 -7.35 6.90 19.46
C ASP A 204 -7.81 6.18 18.19
N GLU A 205 -6.90 5.41 17.56
CA GLU A 205 -7.14 4.73 16.27
C GLU A 205 -7.62 3.27 16.40
N TYR A 206 -7.58 2.67 17.59
CA TYR A 206 -7.95 1.26 17.75
C TYR A 206 -9.37 0.95 17.28
N GLU A 207 -10.36 1.73 17.74
CA GLU A 207 -11.76 1.52 17.37
C GLU A 207 -12.00 1.76 15.86
N ASN A 208 -11.32 2.75 15.30
CA ASN A 208 -11.39 3.06 13.88
C ASN A 208 -10.81 1.91 13.05
N LEU A 209 -9.64 1.38 13.43
CA LEU A 209 -9.04 0.22 12.80
C LEU A 209 -10.00 -0.98 12.78
N VAL A 210 -10.63 -1.30 13.92
CA VAL A 210 -11.59 -2.43 14.02
C VAL A 210 -12.76 -2.25 13.05
N LYS A 211 -13.30 -1.03 12.90
CA LYS A 211 -14.36 -0.73 11.93
C LYS A 211 -13.90 -0.93 10.49
N ILE A 212 -12.71 -0.44 10.16
CA ILE A 212 -12.11 -0.59 8.83
C ILE A 212 -11.89 -2.07 8.50
N LEU A 213 -11.27 -2.84 9.40
CA LEU A 213 -11.02 -4.28 9.18
C LEU A 213 -12.31 -5.06 8.99
N LYS A 214 -13.36 -4.74 9.75
CA LYS A 214 -14.68 -5.34 9.56
C LYS A 214 -15.29 -4.98 8.21
N SER A 215 -15.16 -3.75 7.77
CA SER A 215 -15.63 -3.30 6.45
C SER A 215 -14.90 -4.04 5.31
N MET A 216 -13.58 -4.21 5.44
CA MET A 216 -12.76 -4.97 4.49
C MET A 216 -13.17 -6.46 4.46
N GLU A 217 -13.41 -7.08 5.63
CA GLU A 217 -13.85 -8.48 5.73
C GLU A 217 -15.20 -8.69 5.02
N ILE A 218 -16.18 -7.79 5.24
CA ILE A 218 -17.51 -7.85 4.60
C ILE A 218 -17.40 -7.65 3.08
N HIS A 219 -16.52 -6.77 2.61
CA HIS A 219 -16.34 -6.50 1.19
C HIS A 219 -15.70 -7.70 0.46
N GLY A 220 -14.82 -8.42 1.13
CA GLY A 220 -14.07 -9.57 0.65
C GLY A 220 -12.57 -9.38 0.89
N ASN A 221 -11.90 -10.40 1.38
CA ASN A 221 -10.48 -10.37 1.63
C ASN A 221 -9.86 -11.70 1.18
N ASN A 222 -8.84 -11.65 0.31
CA ASN A 222 -8.08 -12.81 -0.09
C ASN A 222 -6.86 -12.97 0.82
N PRO A 223 -6.81 -13.98 1.70
CA PRO A 223 -5.68 -14.20 2.58
C PRO A 223 -4.41 -14.68 1.83
N ASP A 224 -4.58 -15.18 0.60
CA ASP A 224 -3.54 -15.81 -0.20
C ASP A 224 -3.14 -14.95 -1.41
N SER A 225 -3.34 -13.65 -1.32
CA SER A 225 -3.02 -12.70 -2.38
C SER A 225 -1.54 -12.77 -2.81
N GLY A 226 -1.30 -12.75 -4.11
CA GLY A 226 0.04 -12.73 -4.73
C GLY A 226 0.80 -11.41 -4.62
N HIS A 227 0.29 -10.43 -3.91
CA HIS A 227 0.84 -9.07 -3.86
C HIS A 227 2.31 -9.01 -3.40
N MET A 228 2.70 -9.78 -2.36
CA MET A 228 4.11 -9.81 -1.92
C MET A 228 5.04 -10.36 -3.00
N ALA A 229 4.60 -11.40 -3.72
CA ALA A 229 5.36 -11.95 -4.84
C ALA A 229 5.44 -10.93 -6.00
N ALA A 230 4.35 -10.21 -6.28
CA ALA A 230 4.34 -9.16 -7.29
C ALA A 230 5.31 -8.02 -6.95
N VAL A 231 5.33 -7.57 -5.70
CA VAL A 231 6.31 -6.57 -5.23
C VAL A 231 7.74 -7.11 -5.35
N GLY A 232 7.98 -8.35 -4.91
CA GLY A 232 9.31 -8.97 -4.93
C GLY A 232 9.84 -9.27 -6.33
N SER A 233 8.97 -9.51 -7.31
CA SER A 233 9.34 -9.75 -8.71
C SER A 233 9.51 -8.46 -9.52
N SER A 234 9.09 -7.32 -8.98
CA SER A 234 9.13 -6.03 -9.69
C SER A 234 10.47 -5.34 -9.53
N PRO A 235 11.00 -4.69 -10.58
CA PRO A 235 12.28 -4.01 -10.49
C PRO A 235 12.24 -2.80 -9.55
N ASN A 236 13.38 -2.52 -8.92
CA ASN A 236 13.59 -1.31 -8.13
C ASN A 236 13.52 -0.07 -9.03
N ARG A 237 12.72 0.91 -8.62
CA ARG A 237 12.43 2.11 -9.40
C ARG A 237 13.31 3.30 -9.05
N PHE A 238 14.12 3.21 -7.99
CA PHE A 238 14.86 4.35 -7.43
C PHE A 238 15.66 5.13 -8.48
N LYS A 239 16.42 4.43 -9.32
CA LYS A 239 17.25 5.08 -10.34
C LYS A 239 16.44 5.75 -11.45
N ARG A 240 15.20 5.30 -11.66
CA ARG A 240 14.31 5.83 -12.70
C ARG A 240 13.41 6.97 -12.22
N LEU A 241 13.30 7.20 -10.90
CA LEU A 241 12.42 8.25 -10.36
C LEU A 241 12.74 9.65 -10.92
N ASN A 242 13.99 9.92 -11.29
CA ASN A 242 14.39 11.18 -11.94
C ASN A 242 13.81 11.37 -13.36
N GLU A 243 13.26 10.33 -13.97
CA GLU A 243 12.54 10.40 -15.25
C GLU A 243 11.14 11.00 -15.07
N ILE A 244 10.55 10.94 -13.86
CA ILE A 244 9.24 11.48 -13.55
C ILE A 244 9.30 13.01 -13.59
N LYS A 245 8.47 13.63 -14.45
CA LYS A 245 8.36 15.08 -14.61
C LYS A 245 7.00 15.61 -14.15
N ILE A 246 6.09 14.71 -13.83
CA ILE A 246 4.76 15.02 -13.31
C ILE A 246 4.90 15.68 -11.93
N PRO A 247 4.12 16.75 -11.62
CA PRO A 247 4.05 17.30 -10.27
C PRO A 247 3.78 16.17 -9.26
N THR A 248 4.59 16.09 -8.21
CA THR A 248 4.56 14.95 -7.29
C THR A 248 4.49 15.40 -5.84
N LEU A 249 3.58 14.80 -5.07
CA LEU A 249 3.49 14.96 -3.61
C LEU A 249 3.84 13.65 -2.92
N ILE A 250 4.73 13.71 -1.92
CA ILE A 250 5.04 12.57 -1.05
C ILE A 250 4.52 12.84 0.35
N ILE A 251 3.65 11.96 0.86
CA ILE A 251 3.11 12.02 2.22
C ILE A 251 3.68 10.84 3.01
N HIS A 252 4.32 11.09 4.16
CA HIS A 252 4.94 10.03 4.94
C HIS A 252 4.93 10.33 6.42
N GLY A 253 4.77 9.28 7.24
CA GLY A 253 4.83 9.38 8.69
C GLY A 253 6.24 9.17 9.26
N THR A 254 6.61 9.92 10.31
CA THR A 254 7.93 9.76 10.94
C THR A 254 8.10 8.47 11.72
N GLU A 255 6.99 7.82 12.10
CA GLU A 255 6.97 6.58 12.90
C GLU A 255 6.51 5.37 12.07
N ASP A 256 6.62 5.44 10.73
CA ASP A 256 6.25 4.31 9.86
C ASP A 256 7.19 3.11 10.11
N PRO A 257 6.67 2.00 10.67
CA PRO A 257 7.52 0.89 11.08
C PRO A 257 7.78 -0.13 9.96
N LEU A 258 6.99 -0.07 8.89
CA LEU A 258 7.12 -0.97 7.73
C LEU A 258 8.00 -0.36 6.64
N ILE A 259 7.72 0.89 6.30
CA ILE A 259 8.47 1.66 5.30
C ILE A 259 8.95 2.94 6.01
N PRO A 260 10.16 2.94 6.60
CA PRO A 260 10.67 4.10 7.31
C PRO A 260 10.67 5.37 6.47
N VAL A 261 10.55 6.53 7.13
CA VAL A 261 10.35 7.84 6.48
C VAL A 261 11.45 8.22 5.47
N ASP A 262 12.65 7.66 5.61
CA ASP A 262 13.78 7.87 4.69
C ASP A 262 13.47 7.42 3.26
N HIS A 263 12.56 6.44 3.07
CA HIS A 263 12.06 6.02 1.75
C HIS A 263 11.28 7.15 1.06
N GLY A 264 10.34 7.78 1.77
CA GLY A 264 9.58 8.92 1.24
C GLY A 264 10.48 10.12 0.95
N LEU A 265 11.42 10.40 1.84
CA LEU A 265 12.40 11.47 1.67
C LEU A 265 13.31 11.20 0.45
N ALA A 266 13.70 9.94 0.23
CA ALA A 266 14.51 9.55 -0.92
C ALA A 266 13.75 9.70 -2.25
N ILE A 267 12.46 9.33 -2.29
CA ILE A 267 11.60 9.54 -3.46
C ILE A 267 11.51 11.04 -3.77
N SER A 268 11.15 11.85 -2.77
CA SER A 268 11.01 13.30 -2.94
C SER A 268 12.32 13.97 -3.39
N LYS A 269 13.49 13.47 -2.97
CA LYS A 269 14.79 13.97 -3.41
C LYS A 269 15.12 13.60 -4.86
N GLN A 270 14.66 12.44 -5.34
CA GLN A 270 14.94 11.97 -6.70
C GLN A 270 14.04 12.62 -7.76
N ILE A 271 12.80 12.95 -7.41
CA ILE A 271 11.85 13.58 -8.35
C ILE A 271 12.00 15.10 -8.27
N GLN A 272 12.36 15.73 -9.38
CA GLN A 272 12.72 17.15 -9.44
C GLN A 272 11.59 18.11 -9.01
N ASN A 273 10.35 17.80 -9.38
CA ASN A 273 9.15 18.61 -9.09
C ASN A 273 8.32 17.95 -7.97
N SER A 274 8.96 17.68 -6.84
CA SER A 274 8.33 16.98 -5.74
C SER A 274 8.20 17.85 -4.50
N GLU A 275 7.00 17.89 -3.95
CA GLU A 275 6.67 18.39 -2.63
C GLU A 275 6.56 17.25 -1.62
N LYS A 276 6.52 17.57 -0.35
CA LYS A 276 6.38 16.56 0.70
C LYS A 276 5.63 17.07 1.92
N LEU A 277 4.77 16.22 2.46
CA LEU A 277 4.12 16.36 3.76
C LEU A 277 4.65 15.26 4.69
N ILE A 278 5.48 15.63 5.67
CA ILE A 278 5.98 14.69 6.69
C ILE A 278 5.16 14.88 7.97
N ILE A 279 4.43 13.84 8.37
CA ILE A 279 3.50 13.87 9.50
C ILE A 279 4.18 13.25 10.72
N ASN A 280 4.39 14.07 11.76
CA ASN A 280 5.03 13.61 12.98
C ASN A 280 4.16 12.58 13.71
N GLY A 281 4.77 11.47 14.14
CA GLY A 281 4.11 10.38 14.89
C GLY A 281 3.25 9.44 14.03
N MET A 282 2.91 9.77 12.78
CA MET A 282 2.14 8.90 11.91
C MET A 282 2.94 7.63 11.57
N GLY A 283 2.28 6.47 11.69
CA GLY A 283 2.80 5.17 11.30
C GLY A 283 2.48 4.85 9.83
N HIS A 284 2.29 3.53 9.55
CA HIS A 284 1.87 3.03 8.23
C HIS A 284 0.34 2.91 8.17
N ASN A 285 -0.36 3.98 8.52
CA ASN A 285 -1.82 4.05 8.62
C ASN A 285 -2.30 5.48 8.38
N PHE A 286 -3.62 5.68 8.37
CA PHE A 286 -4.27 6.99 8.23
C PHE A 286 -4.95 7.37 9.56
N PRO A 287 -4.29 8.02 10.52
CA PRO A 287 -4.95 8.48 11.73
C PRO A 287 -6.03 9.51 11.42
N SER A 288 -7.19 9.39 12.05
CA SER A 288 -8.35 10.27 11.80
C SER A 288 -8.02 11.74 11.97
N SER A 289 -7.19 12.06 12.95
CA SER A 289 -6.80 13.45 13.26
C SER A 289 -5.91 14.11 12.20
N VAL A 290 -5.24 13.32 11.33
CA VAL A 290 -4.38 13.85 10.26
C VAL A 290 -5.08 13.93 8.90
N ILE A 291 -6.26 13.33 8.76
CA ILE A 291 -7.03 13.33 7.50
C ILE A 291 -7.28 14.75 6.96
N PRO A 292 -7.67 15.75 7.79
CA PRO A 292 -7.86 17.11 7.28
C PRO A 292 -6.60 17.70 6.63
N ALA A 293 -5.43 17.50 7.24
CA ALA A 293 -4.16 17.98 6.68
C ALA A 293 -3.79 17.24 5.39
N ILE A 294 -4.10 15.94 5.29
CA ILE A 294 -3.91 15.17 4.06
C ILE A 294 -4.80 15.71 2.94
N ILE A 295 -6.09 15.99 3.23
CA ILE A 295 -7.03 16.55 2.23
C ILE A 295 -6.54 17.91 1.75
N GLU A 296 -6.17 18.82 2.66
CA GLU A 296 -5.68 20.16 2.31
C GLU A 296 -4.48 20.07 1.36
N ASN A 297 -3.46 19.29 1.71
CA ASN A 297 -2.27 19.16 0.87
C ASN A 297 -2.53 18.45 -0.46
N LEU A 298 -3.48 17.50 -0.52
CA LEU A 298 -3.88 16.86 -1.77
C LEU A 298 -4.58 17.89 -2.70
N VAL A 299 -5.50 18.68 -2.16
CA VAL A 299 -6.24 19.69 -2.94
C VAL A 299 -5.28 20.76 -3.46
N ASP A 300 -4.43 21.31 -2.60
CA ASP A 300 -3.41 22.29 -3.01
C ASP A 300 -2.51 21.71 -4.13
N HIS A 301 -2.12 20.44 -4.02
CA HIS A 301 -1.32 19.77 -5.04
C HIS A 301 -2.08 19.51 -6.36
N PHE A 302 -3.38 19.34 -6.32
CA PHE A 302 -4.20 19.11 -7.51
C PHE A 302 -4.48 20.43 -8.27
N ASP A 303 -4.52 21.55 -7.56
CA ASP A 303 -4.80 22.89 -8.10
C ASP A 303 -3.55 23.59 -8.67
N GLY A 304 -2.35 23.16 -8.25
CA GLY A 304 -1.05 23.75 -8.58
C GLY A 304 -0.32 23.22 -9.73
#